data_d3c4ddc23f58d30f7f113974990d2faf
#
_entry.id   d3c4ddc23f58d30f7f113974990d2faf
#
_cell.length_a   1.000
_cell.length_b   1.000
_cell.length_c   1.000
_cell.angle_alpha   90.00
_cell.angle_beta   90.00
_cell.angle_gamma   90.00
#
_symmetry.space_group_name_H-M   'P 1'
#
loop_
_entity.id
_entity.type
_entity.pdbx_description
1 polymer ?
#
loop_
_entity_poly.entity_id
_entity_poly.type
_entity_poly.pdbx_seq_one_letter_code
_entity_poly.pdbx_strand_id
1 'polypeptide(L)'
;MNVITNFSPLLKDKELIDDLPIVIRVKKFDESAAKEFSEKMSLAHNTGQPVVPVIIDSYGGQVYSLMSMISDIMHARIAVATIVQGKAMSCGALLFSFGKEGMRYMDPDATIMIHDVSSMAIGKVEEIKADAEETERLNQKVYKMMAKNCGHHEDYFLDIIHEKSHADWFLEADDCLKHNLANHL
;
A
#
# COMPACT_ATOMS: atom_id res chain seq x y z
N MET A 1 3.44 -22.99 -8.05
CA MET A 1 3.20 -23.92 -6.92
C MET A 1 1.88 -23.54 -6.27
N ASN A 2 0.82 -24.31 -6.52
CA ASN A 2 -0.56 -23.98 -6.14
C ASN A 2 -0.79 -24.12 -4.63
N VAL A 3 -1.01 -23.03 -3.92
CA VAL A 3 -1.28 -23.05 -2.47
C VAL A 3 -2.63 -22.41 -2.07
N ILE A 4 -3.48 -21.99 -3.00
CA ILE A 4 -4.72 -21.27 -2.62
C ILE A 4 -6.00 -21.87 -3.25
N THR A 5 -6.13 -23.15 -3.46
CA THR A 5 -7.37 -23.68 -4.04
C THR A 5 -7.95 -24.94 -3.37
N ASN A 6 -7.85 -25.09 -2.06
CA ASN A 6 -8.64 -26.13 -1.38
C ASN A 6 -9.27 -25.61 -0.08
N PHE A 7 -10.28 -24.77 -0.21
CA PHE A 7 -11.27 -24.63 0.86
C PHE A 7 -12.22 -25.83 0.83
N SER A 8 -11.89 -26.83 1.65
CA SER A 8 -12.84 -27.93 1.88
C SER A 8 -14.05 -27.44 2.68
N PRO A 9 -15.29 -27.78 2.27
CA PRO A 9 -16.52 -27.38 2.98
C PRO A 9 -16.73 -28.03 4.34
N LEU A 10 -15.75 -28.76 4.89
CA LEU A 10 -15.88 -29.60 6.07
C LEU A 10 -15.44 -28.97 7.40
N LEU A 11 -14.97 -27.73 7.40
CA LEU A 11 -14.58 -27.05 8.64
C LEU A 11 -15.81 -26.40 9.31
N LYS A 12 -16.56 -27.21 10.06
CA LYS A 12 -17.67 -26.74 10.95
C LYS A 12 -17.23 -26.47 12.39
N ASP A 13 -15.98 -26.68 12.73
CA ASP A 13 -15.52 -26.50 14.11
C ASP A 13 -14.87 -25.12 14.26
N LYS A 14 -15.45 -24.34 15.15
CA LYS A 14 -15.07 -22.96 15.46
C LYS A 14 -13.61 -22.85 15.93
N GLU A 15 -13.04 -23.90 16.51
CA GLU A 15 -11.65 -23.96 16.98
C GLU A 15 -10.61 -24.01 15.84
N LEU A 16 -10.99 -24.53 14.65
CA LEU A 16 -10.10 -24.59 13.48
C LEU A 16 -10.05 -23.27 12.70
N ILE A 17 -10.98 -22.36 12.91
CA ILE A 17 -11.02 -21.05 12.22
C ILE A 17 -10.06 -20.06 12.88
N ASP A 18 -9.79 -20.21 14.16
CA ASP A 18 -8.87 -19.33 14.91
C ASP A 18 -7.39 -19.57 14.57
N ASP A 19 -7.04 -20.70 13.93
CA ASP A 19 -5.68 -21.04 13.53
C ASP A 19 -5.33 -20.69 12.05
N LEU A 20 -6.28 -20.12 11.29
CA LEU A 20 -6.03 -19.77 9.89
C LEU A 20 -5.17 -18.50 9.80
N PRO A 21 -4.17 -18.50 8.90
CA PRO A 21 -3.34 -17.30 8.67
C PRO A 21 -4.20 -16.09 8.27
N ILE A 22 -3.96 -14.97 8.90
CA ILE A 22 -4.62 -13.70 8.60
C ILE A 22 -4.05 -13.16 7.27
N VAL A 23 -4.95 -12.86 6.33
CA VAL A 23 -4.68 -12.16 5.09
C VAL A 23 -5.43 -10.84 5.11
N ILE A 24 -4.73 -9.73 4.93
CA ILE A 24 -5.33 -8.40 4.91
C ILE A 24 -5.62 -8.01 3.46
N ARG A 25 -6.84 -7.53 3.17
CA ARG A 25 -7.22 -7.04 1.85
C ARG A 25 -7.56 -5.56 1.93
N VAL A 26 -6.87 -4.75 1.11
CA VAL A 26 -7.04 -3.29 1.05
C VAL A 26 -7.70 -2.90 -0.28
N LYS A 27 -8.93 -2.40 -0.20
CA LYS A 27 -9.71 -1.94 -1.36
C LYS A 27 -9.89 -0.42 -1.41
N LYS A 28 -9.74 0.25 -0.26
CA LYS A 28 -9.88 1.70 -0.11
C LYS A 28 -9.04 2.20 1.06
N PHE A 29 -8.85 3.51 1.11
CA PHE A 29 -8.13 4.19 2.18
C PHE A 29 -9.07 5.21 2.81
N ASP A 30 -9.76 4.80 3.87
CA ASP A 30 -10.57 5.63 4.75
C ASP A 30 -10.37 5.20 6.21
N GLU A 31 -10.96 5.92 7.15
CA GLU A 31 -10.80 5.65 8.59
C GLU A 31 -11.28 4.22 8.97
N SER A 32 -12.37 3.75 8.35
CA SER A 32 -12.90 2.40 8.60
C SER A 32 -11.92 1.33 8.12
N ALA A 33 -11.34 1.51 6.92
CA ALA A 33 -10.37 0.59 6.35
C ALA A 33 -9.06 0.58 7.16
N ALA A 34 -8.60 1.75 7.64
CA ALA A 34 -7.42 1.85 8.49
C ALA A 34 -7.64 1.14 9.83
N LYS A 35 -8.81 1.29 10.46
CA LYS A 35 -9.17 0.57 11.68
C LYS A 35 -9.17 -0.95 11.46
N GLU A 36 -9.85 -1.43 10.41
CA GLU A 36 -9.88 -2.86 10.07
C GLU A 36 -8.47 -3.43 9.82
N PHE A 37 -7.62 -2.64 9.15
CA PHE A 37 -6.22 -3.00 8.90
C PHE A 37 -5.46 -3.20 10.20
N SER A 38 -5.54 -2.25 11.15
CA SER A 38 -4.90 -2.32 12.47
C SER A 38 -5.39 -3.54 13.27
N GLU A 39 -6.70 -3.80 13.27
CA GLU A 39 -7.28 -4.95 13.97
C GLU A 39 -6.74 -6.26 13.40
N LYS A 40 -6.73 -6.42 12.07
CA LYS A 40 -6.20 -7.62 11.41
C LYS A 40 -4.70 -7.77 11.58
N MET A 41 -3.92 -6.67 11.56
CA MET A 41 -2.49 -6.70 11.83
C MET A 41 -2.22 -7.19 13.26
N SER A 42 -3.00 -6.72 14.23
CA SER A 42 -2.90 -7.16 15.62
C SER A 42 -3.25 -8.65 15.78
N LEU A 43 -4.29 -9.12 15.10
CA LEU A 43 -4.65 -10.55 15.09
C LEU A 43 -3.54 -11.40 14.47
N ALA A 44 -2.96 -10.97 13.36
CA ALA A 44 -1.89 -11.70 12.68
C ALA A 44 -0.66 -11.93 13.57
N HIS A 45 -0.37 -11.00 14.48
CA HIS A 45 0.72 -11.19 15.46
C HIS A 45 0.45 -12.31 16.47
N ASN A 46 -0.81 -12.70 16.67
CA ASN A 46 -1.21 -13.71 17.62
C ASN A 46 -1.32 -15.11 17.02
N THR A 47 -1.33 -15.24 15.68
CA THR A 47 -1.44 -16.54 14.99
C THR A 47 -0.13 -17.31 14.93
N GLY A 48 1.01 -16.66 15.20
CA GLY A 48 2.33 -17.25 14.99
C GLY A 48 2.76 -17.37 13.52
N GLN A 49 2.01 -16.80 12.58
CA GLN A 49 2.37 -16.81 11.15
C GLN A 49 3.68 -16.03 10.90
N PRO A 50 4.56 -16.52 10.01
CA PRO A 50 5.85 -15.87 9.78
C PRO A 50 5.76 -14.61 8.92
N VAL A 51 4.66 -14.44 8.16
CA VAL A 51 4.43 -13.34 7.21
C VAL A 51 2.96 -12.93 7.24
N VAL A 52 2.70 -11.63 7.15
CA VAL A 52 1.35 -11.08 6.92
C VAL A 52 1.21 -10.70 5.45
N PRO A 53 0.41 -11.41 4.65
CA PRO A 53 0.09 -10.99 3.28
C PRO A 53 -0.90 -9.81 3.31
N VAL A 54 -0.55 -8.74 2.61
CA VAL A 54 -1.41 -7.57 2.37
C VAL A 54 -1.72 -7.50 0.87
N ILE A 55 -2.94 -7.85 0.51
CA ILE A 55 -3.42 -7.84 -0.87
C ILE A 55 -4.06 -6.49 -1.16
N ILE A 56 -3.61 -5.83 -2.22
CA ILE A 56 -4.04 -4.50 -2.62
C ILE A 56 -4.77 -4.58 -3.95
N ASP A 57 -6.02 -4.12 -3.97
CA ASP A 57 -6.84 -3.88 -5.16
C ASP A 57 -7.62 -2.58 -4.94
N SER A 58 -6.99 -1.43 -5.21
CA SER A 58 -7.49 -0.14 -4.76
C SER A 58 -7.20 1.00 -5.73
N TYR A 59 -8.17 1.91 -5.85
CA TYR A 59 -7.98 3.22 -6.51
C TYR A 59 -7.29 4.27 -5.61
N GLY A 60 -7.02 3.96 -4.33
CA GLY A 60 -6.45 4.90 -3.38
C GLY A 60 -7.47 5.43 -2.37
N GLY A 61 -7.28 6.66 -1.90
CA GLY A 61 -8.15 7.35 -0.94
C GLY A 61 -7.40 8.32 -0.04
N GLN A 62 -7.75 8.37 1.24
CA GLN A 62 -7.25 9.35 2.19
C GLN A 62 -5.80 9.08 2.62
N VAL A 63 -4.93 10.09 2.49
CA VAL A 63 -3.50 9.97 2.84
C VAL A 63 -3.29 9.72 4.33
N TYR A 64 -4.06 10.32 5.21
CA TYR A 64 -3.92 10.09 6.66
C TYR A 64 -4.30 8.66 7.06
N SER A 65 -5.31 8.07 6.43
CA SER A 65 -5.66 6.66 6.61
C SER A 65 -4.55 5.73 6.13
N LEU A 66 -3.92 6.07 4.99
CA LEU A 66 -2.70 5.39 4.52
C LEU A 66 -1.56 5.49 5.54
N MET A 67 -1.31 6.68 6.13
CA MET A 67 -0.23 6.85 7.13
C MET A 67 -0.44 5.98 8.37
N SER A 68 -1.70 5.78 8.79
CA SER A 68 -2.04 4.84 9.86
C SER A 68 -1.66 3.40 9.49
N MET A 69 -2.05 2.93 8.30
CA MET A 69 -1.70 1.58 7.82
C MET A 69 -0.18 1.39 7.66
N ILE A 70 0.54 2.41 7.17
CA ILE A 70 2.01 2.40 7.10
C ILE A 70 2.62 2.26 8.49
N SER A 71 2.10 2.98 9.47
CA SER A 71 2.57 2.88 10.85
C SER A 71 2.45 1.45 11.38
N ASP A 72 1.34 0.78 11.11
CA ASP A 72 1.14 -0.62 11.51
C ASP A 72 2.17 -1.55 10.86
N ILE A 73 2.46 -1.36 9.56
CA ILE A 73 3.49 -2.15 8.85
C ILE A 73 4.86 -1.90 9.45
N MET A 74 5.24 -0.64 9.69
CA MET A 74 6.56 -0.27 10.20
C MET A 74 6.82 -0.78 11.61
N HIS A 75 5.77 -0.94 12.44
CA HIS A 75 5.88 -1.46 13.80
C HIS A 75 5.57 -2.95 13.89
N ALA A 76 5.28 -3.61 12.76
CA ALA A 76 5.05 -5.05 12.74
C ALA A 76 6.30 -5.82 13.17
N ARG A 77 6.12 -6.80 14.05
CA ARG A 77 7.20 -7.69 14.53
C ARG A 77 7.48 -8.85 13.57
N ILE A 78 6.57 -9.10 12.64
CA ILE A 78 6.64 -10.14 11.62
C ILE A 78 6.71 -9.48 10.24
N ALA A 79 7.27 -10.20 9.26
CA ALA A 79 7.40 -9.67 7.91
C ALA A 79 6.03 -9.39 7.28
N VAL A 80 5.93 -8.30 6.52
CA VAL A 80 4.74 -7.98 5.73
C VAL A 80 5.07 -8.14 4.25
N ALA A 81 4.31 -9.00 3.56
CA ALA A 81 4.37 -9.13 2.10
C ALA A 81 3.23 -8.33 1.49
N THR A 82 3.52 -7.52 0.48
CA THR A 82 2.49 -6.79 -0.26
C THR A 82 2.28 -7.42 -1.63
N ILE A 83 1.03 -7.51 -2.06
CA ILE A 83 0.63 -8.20 -3.28
C ILE A 83 -0.38 -7.32 -4.01
N VAL A 84 -0.07 -6.89 -5.25
CA VAL A 84 -1.02 -6.16 -6.08
C VAL A 84 -1.82 -7.14 -6.93
N GLN A 85 -3.16 -7.09 -6.79
CA GLN A 85 -4.10 -7.84 -7.61
C GLN A 85 -5.03 -6.84 -8.33
N GLY A 86 -4.95 -6.80 -9.65
CA GLY A 86 -5.73 -5.88 -10.48
C GLY A 86 -5.14 -4.47 -10.50
N LYS A 87 -5.16 -3.73 -9.40
CA LYS A 87 -4.61 -2.36 -9.37
C LYS A 87 -4.14 -1.89 -7.99
N ALA A 88 -3.13 -1.03 -8.00
CA ALA A 88 -2.73 -0.25 -6.83
C ALA A 88 -2.46 1.19 -7.26
N MET A 89 -3.43 2.08 -7.05
CA MET A 89 -3.36 3.48 -7.49
C MET A 89 -3.21 4.41 -6.29
N SER A 90 -2.46 5.52 -6.47
CA SER A 90 -2.32 6.57 -5.46
C SER A 90 -1.82 5.99 -4.11
N CYS A 91 -2.60 6.12 -3.04
CA CYS A 91 -2.31 5.50 -1.74
C CYS A 91 -2.01 3.99 -1.83
N GLY A 92 -2.61 3.28 -2.80
CA GLY A 92 -2.36 1.86 -3.04
C GLY A 92 -0.94 1.58 -3.51
N ALA A 93 -0.42 2.39 -4.44
CA ALA A 93 0.94 2.31 -4.94
C ALA A 93 1.96 2.55 -3.81
N LEU A 94 1.69 3.54 -2.97
CA LEU A 94 2.55 3.83 -1.83
C LEU A 94 2.54 2.70 -0.81
N LEU A 95 1.35 2.21 -0.40
CA LEU A 95 1.26 1.09 0.54
C LEU A 95 1.98 -0.15 0.01
N PHE A 96 1.90 -0.42 -1.29
CA PHE A 96 2.61 -1.53 -1.94
C PHE A 96 4.12 -1.46 -1.70
N SER A 97 4.72 -0.28 -1.79
CA SER A 97 6.16 -0.09 -1.56
C SER A 97 6.63 -0.44 -0.14
N PHE A 98 5.70 -0.54 0.83
CA PHE A 98 6.02 -0.89 2.22
C PHE A 98 6.10 -2.39 2.50
N GLY A 99 5.84 -3.25 1.51
CA GLY A 99 6.19 -4.66 1.62
C GLY A 99 7.69 -4.83 1.89
N LYS A 100 8.04 -5.79 2.74
CA LYS A 100 9.45 -6.12 3.02
C LYS A 100 10.20 -6.34 1.70
N GLU A 101 11.44 -5.87 1.63
CA GLU A 101 12.28 -6.10 0.46
C GLU A 101 12.35 -7.59 0.13
N GLY A 102 12.19 -7.93 -1.16
CA GLY A 102 12.05 -9.31 -1.63
C GLY A 102 10.65 -9.90 -1.42
N MET A 103 9.68 -9.14 -0.90
CA MET A 103 8.32 -9.61 -0.63
C MET A 103 7.23 -8.68 -1.21
N ARG A 104 7.52 -7.97 -2.29
CA ARG A 104 6.55 -7.17 -3.04
C ARG A 104 6.22 -7.90 -4.34
N TYR A 105 4.99 -8.42 -4.41
CA TYR A 105 4.49 -9.24 -5.52
C TYR A 105 3.45 -8.48 -6.32
N MET A 106 3.43 -8.69 -7.61
CA MET A 106 2.45 -8.04 -8.49
C MET A 106 1.93 -9.03 -9.52
N ASP A 107 0.62 -9.10 -9.72
CA ASP A 107 0.07 -9.88 -10.83
C ASP A 107 0.55 -9.29 -12.17
N PRO A 108 0.91 -10.11 -13.18
CA PRO A 108 1.45 -9.63 -14.45
C PRO A 108 0.55 -8.63 -15.18
N ASP A 109 -0.77 -8.77 -15.05
CA ASP A 109 -1.77 -7.90 -15.68
C ASP A 109 -2.26 -6.77 -14.76
N ALA A 110 -1.67 -6.60 -13.57
CA ALA A 110 -2.03 -5.54 -12.66
C ALA A 110 -1.41 -4.20 -13.09
N THR A 111 -2.03 -3.10 -12.67
CA THR A 111 -1.58 -1.74 -12.97
C THR A 111 -1.31 -0.97 -11.68
N ILE A 112 -0.18 -0.29 -11.62
CA ILE A 112 0.12 0.72 -10.61
C ILE A 112 -0.08 2.11 -11.20
N MET A 113 -0.60 3.06 -10.42
CA MET A 113 -0.65 4.48 -10.82
C MET A 113 -0.13 5.35 -9.69
N ILE A 114 0.82 6.21 -10.03
CA ILE A 114 1.45 7.18 -9.15
C ILE A 114 1.06 8.58 -9.65
N HIS A 115 0.63 9.43 -8.74
CA HIS A 115 0.30 10.83 -9.00
C HIS A 115 0.51 11.69 -7.75
N ASP A 116 0.55 13.00 -7.93
CA ASP A 116 0.65 13.93 -6.81
C ASP A 116 -0.55 13.83 -5.86
N VAL A 117 -0.30 14.12 -4.59
CA VAL A 117 -1.36 14.23 -3.60
C VAL A 117 -2.30 15.36 -4.02
N SER A 118 -3.59 15.05 -4.11
CA SER A 118 -4.63 16.02 -4.44
C SER A 118 -5.48 16.35 -3.22
N SER A 119 -5.86 17.62 -3.08
CA SER A 119 -6.83 18.06 -2.08
C SER A 119 -7.87 19.01 -2.70
N MET A 120 -8.95 19.21 -1.99
CA MET A 120 -9.93 20.25 -2.32
C MET A 120 -10.13 21.12 -1.07
N ALA A 121 -9.74 22.39 -1.17
CA ALA A 121 -9.87 23.35 -0.10
C ALA A 121 -10.93 24.41 -0.44
N ILE A 122 -11.85 24.65 0.48
CA ILE A 122 -12.86 25.71 0.40
C ILE A 122 -12.88 26.41 1.77
N GLY A 123 -12.62 27.70 1.79
CA GLY A 123 -12.57 28.44 3.05
C GLY A 123 -12.01 29.83 2.89
N LYS A 124 -11.52 30.41 3.97
CA LYS A 124 -10.81 31.69 3.95
C LYS A 124 -9.44 31.53 3.29
N VAL A 125 -8.89 32.64 2.78
CA VAL A 125 -7.61 32.65 2.07
C VAL A 125 -6.50 31.96 2.86
N GLU A 126 -6.37 32.21 4.15
CA GLU A 126 -5.33 31.62 4.98
C GLU A 126 -5.56 30.12 5.25
N GLU A 127 -6.80 29.66 5.31
CA GLU A 127 -7.15 28.24 5.40
C GLU A 127 -6.76 27.51 4.11
N ILE A 128 -7.07 28.08 2.93
CA ILE A 128 -6.68 27.52 1.62
C ILE A 128 -5.17 27.42 1.46
N LYS A 129 -4.42 28.45 1.91
CA LYS A 129 -2.95 28.43 1.89
C LYS A 129 -2.40 27.30 2.78
N ALA A 130 -2.91 27.18 4.00
CA ALA A 130 -2.50 26.13 4.92
C ALA A 130 -2.76 24.72 4.35
N ASP A 131 -3.91 24.50 3.70
CA ASP A 131 -4.22 23.24 3.03
C ASP A 131 -3.29 22.96 1.85
N ALA A 132 -2.92 23.98 1.08
CA ALA A 132 -1.98 23.84 -0.03
C ALA A 132 -0.56 23.49 0.47
N GLU A 133 -0.09 24.15 1.53
CA GLU A 133 1.20 23.85 2.16
C GLU A 133 1.23 22.43 2.73
N GLU A 134 0.14 22.00 3.38
CA GLU A 134 0.03 20.62 3.91
C GLU A 134 0.00 19.58 2.80
N THR A 135 -0.72 19.85 1.71
CA THR A 135 -0.76 18.97 0.54
C THR A 135 0.63 18.79 -0.06
N GLU A 136 1.37 19.89 -0.25
CA GLU A 136 2.75 19.86 -0.75
C GLU A 136 3.69 19.09 0.20
N ARG A 137 3.58 19.34 1.51
CA ARG A 137 4.36 18.61 2.51
C ARG A 137 4.09 17.10 2.47
N LEU A 138 2.83 16.70 2.32
CA LEU A 138 2.43 15.30 2.20
C LEU A 138 2.96 14.70 0.89
N ASN A 139 2.88 15.44 -0.21
CA ASN A 139 3.37 15.02 -1.52
C ASN A 139 4.85 14.65 -1.47
N GLN A 140 5.68 15.55 -0.99
CA GLN A 140 7.12 15.31 -0.81
C GLN A 140 7.39 14.12 0.12
N LYS A 141 6.66 14.04 1.25
CA LYS A 141 6.83 12.97 2.22
C LYS A 141 6.56 11.59 1.61
N VAL A 142 5.46 11.43 0.88
CA VAL A 142 5.07 10.12 0.34
C VAL A 142 6.05 9.63 -0.73
N TYR A 143 6.55 10.52 -1.59
CA TYR A 143 7.54 10.16 -2.60
C TYR A 143 8.89 9.77 -2.00
N LYS A 144 9.37 10.52 -1.01
CA LYS A 144 10.61 10.18 -0.29
C LYS A 144 10.52 8.83 0.42
N MET A 145 9.38 8.53 1.02
CA MET A 145 9.13 7.22 1.64
C MET A 145 9.16 6.10 0.59
N MET A 146 8.49 6.28 -0.54
CA MET A 146 8.49 5.32 -1.64
C MET A 146 9.90 5.10 -2.19
N ALA A 147 10.65 6.17 -2.46
CA ALA A 147 12.02 6.10 -2.97
C ALA A 147 12.93 5.31 -2.01
N LYS A 148 12.86 5.59 -0.73
CA LYS A 148 13.59 4.85 0.30
C LYS A 148 13.26 3.36 0.30
N ASN A 149 11.98 2.99 0.21
CA ASN A 149 11.54 1.60 0.22
C ASN A 149 11.98 0.84 -1.04
N CYS A 150 12.11 1.56 -2.15
CA CYS A 150 12.56 1.01 -3.44
C CYS A 150 14.10 1.07 -3.60
N GLY A 151 14.84 1.56 -2.60
CA GLY A 151 16.31 1.61 -2.64
C GLY A 151 16.87 2.69 -3.55
N HIS A 152 16.10 3.74 -3.83
CA HIS A 152 16.51 4.89 -4.63
C HIS A 152 16.90 6.11 -3.77
N HIS A 153 17.51 7.14 -4.38
CA HIS A 153 17.70 8.43 -3.73
C HIS A 153 16.35 9.12 -3.45
N GLU A 154 16.30 9.99 -2.46
CA GLU A 154 15.03 10.48 -1.88
C GLU A 154 14.13 11.22 -2.88
N ASP A 155 14.66 11.87 -3.89
CA ASP A 155 13.89 12.63 -4.87
C ASP A 155 13.57 11.84 -6.14
N TYR A 156 13.96 10.55 -6.23
CA TYR A 156 13.81 9.72 -7.43
C TYR A 156 12.42 9.75 -8.08
N PHE A 157 11.38 9.53 -7.31
CA PHE A 157 10.01 9.54 -7.84
C PHE A 157 9.50 10.96 -8.10
N LEU A 158 9.92 11.95 -7.30
CA LEU A 158 9.63 13.36 -7.54
C LEU A 158 10.20 13.82 -8.88
N ASP A 159 11.45 13.49 -9.18
CA ASP A 159 12.10 13.85 -10.44
C ASP A 159 11.33 13.27 -11.63
N ILE A 160 10.92 11.99 -11.57
CA ILE A 160 10.14 11.37 -12.63
C ILE A 160 8.76 12.04 -12.80
N ILE A 161 8.07 12.38 -11.72
CA ILE A 161 6.79 13.07 -11.80
C ILE A 161 6.95 14.48 -12.40
N HIS A 162 8.01 15.21 -12.04
CA HIS A 162 8.35 16.50 -12.65
C HIS A 162 8.61 16.36 -14.15
N GLU A 163 9.40 15.37 -14.57
CA GLU A 163 9.65 15.08 -15.99
C GLU A 163 8.37 14.75 -16.76
N LYS A 164 7.39 14.12 -16.09
CA LYS A 164 6.06 13.83 -16.64
C LYS A 164 5.08 15.00 -16.53
N SER A 165 5.53 16.19 -16.13
CA SER A 165 4.71 17.39 -15.98
C SER A 165 3.54 17.18 -15.00
N HIS A 166 3.75 16.43 -13.93
CA HIS A 166 2.74 16.09 -12.89
C HIS A 166 1.51 15.32 -13.39
N ALA A 167 1.63 14.66 -14.55
CA ALA A 167 0.58 13.79 -15.06
C ALA A 167 0.54 12.45 -14.32
N ASP A 168 -0.63 11.82 -14.30
CA ASP A 168 -0.79 10.46 -13.75
C ASP A 168 0.17 9.49 -14.45
N TRP A 169 0.98 8.82 -13.69
CA TRP A 169 1.96 7.86 -14.19
C TRP A 169 1.49 6.44 -13.97
N PHE A 170 1.05 5.81 -15.05
CA PHE A 170 0.64 4.41 -15.06
C PHE A 170 1.85 3.52 -15.37
N LEU A 171 2.00 2.45 -14.57
CA LEU A 171 3.08 1.46 -14.68
C LEU A 171 2.48 0.07 -14.83
N GLU A 172 2.98 -0.67 -15.80
CA GLU A 172 2.76 -2.11 -15.94
C GLU A 172 3.79 -2.89 -15.10
N ALA A 173 3.61 -4.20 -15.02
CA ALA A 173 4.41 -5.06 -14.16
C ALA A 173 5.93 -4.95 -14.42
N ASP A 174 6.36 -4.94 -15.69
CA ASP A 174 7.76 -4.81 -16.07
C ASP A 174 8.37 -3.46 -15.65
N ASP A 175 7.58 -2.38 -15.72
CA ASP A 175 8.04 -1.07 -15.25
C ASP A 175 8.17 -1.05 -13.72
N CYS A 176 7.26 -1.70 -13.01
CA CYS A 176 7.35 -1.83 -11.56
C CYS A 176 8.62 -2.58 -11.12
N LEU A 177 9.04 -3.61 -11.85
CA LEU A 177 10.33 -4.29 -11.62
C LEU A 177 11.52 -3.35 -11.87
N LYS A 178 11.52 -2.58 -12.97
CA LYS A 178 12.61 -1.63 -13.31
C LYS A 178 12.82 -0.57 -12.22
N HIS A 179 11.73 -0.08 -11.62
CA HIS A 179 11.76 0.91 -10.55
C HIS A 179 11.87 0.31 -9.15
N ASN A 180 12.08 -1.01 -9.05
CA ASN A 180 12.10 -1.75 -7.79
C ASN A 180 10.88 -1.50 -6.90
N LEU A 181 9.73 -1.19 -7.51
CA LEU A 181 8.44 -1.15 -6.83
C LEU A 181 7.96 -2.57 -6.53
N ALA A 182 8.01 -3.46 -7.53
CA ALA A 182 7.80 -4.89 -7.39
C ALA A 182 9.14 -5.64 -7.30
N ASN A 183 9.15 -6.78 -6.61
CA ASN A 183 10.29 -7.68 -6.59
C ASN A 183 10.01 -8.97 -7.39
N HIS A 184 8.74 -9.34 -7.53
CA HIS A 184 8.29 -10.58 -8.20
C HIS A 184 6.97 -10.34 -8.94
N LEU A 185 6.78 -11.07 -10.03
CA LEU A 185 5.52 -11.19 -10.77
C LEU A 185 4.89 -12.57 -10.52
#